data_9a184694bd833f97065c67a0b7b3c36b
#
_entry.id   9a184694bd833f97065c67a0b7b3c36b
#
_cell.length_a   1.000
_cell.length_b   1.000
_cell.length_c   1.000
_cell.angle_alpha   90.00
_cell.angle_beta   90.00
_cell.angle_gamma   90.00
#
_symmetry.space_group_name_H-M   'P 1'
#
loop_
_entity.id
_entity.type
_entity.pdbx_description
1 polymer ?
#
loop_
_entity_poly.entity_id
_entity_poly.type
_entity_poly.pdbx_seq_one_letter_code
_entity_poly.pdbx_strand_id
1 'polypeptide(L)'
;MKIEFENENKVALEDFNSDYFNSRGAELYRDEEYETAIEYYRIAAAMGNVQSLANLGYCYYYGRGCKRDLKLAYAYFKMAARFKNTDALYKLSTMYEHGKGVKKNDEIAEYYLMTAFQSLNELPDTAKLEYPSVLFAMGKRFLAIGEEEGDYEVAYTLLRSAQEGYEFQIGQGCHYYEKMLAEVEEILKRDCFDSYWDEDEDESFLN
;
A
#
# COMPACT_ATOMS: atom_id res chain seq x y z
N MET A 1 2.36 21.03 20.97
CA MET A 1 3.69 21.29 20.39
C MET A 1 3.48 22.28 19.26
N LYS A 2 4.13 23.43 19.26
CA LYS A 2 4.06 24.38 18.13
C LYS A 2 5.13 23.92 17.14
N ILE A 3 4.73 23.58 15.91
CA ILE A 3 5.66 23.45 14.81
C ILE A 3 6.34 24.82 14.68
N GLU A 4 7.64 24.92 14.96
CA GLU A 4 8.40 26.08 14.58
C GLU A 4 8.46 26.07 13.05
N PHE A 5 7.73 26.98 12.45
CA PHE A 5 7.69 27.11 11.00
C PHE A 5 9.05 27.67 10.53
N GLU A 6 9.93 26.78 10.12
CA GLU A 6 11.10 27.11 9.32
C GLU A 6 10.66 27.89 8.08
N ASN A 7 11.55 28.66 7.48
CA ASN A 7 11.22 29.49 6.31
C ASN A 7 10.60 28.68 5.17
N GLU A 8 11.03 27.43 4.98
CA GLU A 8 10.52 26.52 3.96
C GLU A 8 9.03 26.18 4.16
N ASN A 9 8.60 25.96 5.41
CA ASN A 9 7.19 25.70 5.74
C ASN A 9 6.32 26.93 5.44
N LYS A 10 6.85 28.17 5.63
CA LYS A 10 6.11 29.40 5.32
C LYS A 10 5.90 29.54 3.82
N VAL A 11 6.95 29.35 3.03
CA VAL A 11 6.87 29.37 1.56
C VAL A 11 5.89 28.32 1.06
N ALA A 12 5.98 27.08 1.57
CA ALA A 12 5.09 26.01 1.16
C ALA A 12 3.63 26.28 1.53
N LEU A 13 3.34 26.99 2.63
CA LEU A 13 1.98 27.43 2.98
C LEU A 13 1.48 28.54 2.06
N GLU A 14 2.34 29.53 1.73
CA GLU A 14 1.99 30.62 0.82
C GLU A 14 1.71 30.10 -0.59
N ASP A 15 2.45 29.08 -1.03
CA ASP A 15 2.29 28.42 -2.35
C ASP A 15 1.23 27.35 -2.35
N PHE A 16 0.52 27.07 -1.24
CA PHE A 16 -0.43 25.96 -1.10
C PHE A 16 0.15 24.60 -1.51
N ASN A 17 1.43 24.34 -1.24
CA ASN A 17 2.11 23.12 -1.62
C ASN A 17 1.82 21.97 -0.64
N SER A 18 0.70 21.30 -0.85
CA SER A 18 0.28 20.15 -0.03
C SER A 18 1.25 18.96 -0.11
N ASP A 19 1.91 18.77 -1.25
CA ASP A 19 2.83 17.66 -1.46
C ASP A 19 4.11 17.84 -0.65
N TYR A 20 4.59 19.07 -0.46
CA TYR A 20 5.69 19.36 0.46
C TYR A 20 5.38 18.87 1.87
N PHE A 21 4.20 19.21 2.41
CA PHE A 21 3.81 18.79 3.75
C PHE A 21 3.61 17.28 3.86
N ASN A 22 3.07 16.64 2.84
CA ASN A 22 2.95 15.19 2.80
C ASN A 22 4.34 14.51 2.81
N SER A 23 5.24 14.97 1.96
CA SER A 23 6.60 14.41 1.84
C SER A 23 7.39 14.58 3.13
N ARG A 24 7.33 15.78 3.74
CA ARG A 24 7.98 16.04 5.02
C ARG A 24 7.42 15.17 6.16
N GLY A 25 6.09 14.98 6.16
CA GLY A 25 5.43 14.03 7.09
C GLY A 25 5.91 12.59 6.90
N ALA A 26 6.14 12.17 5.64
CA ALA A 26 6.65 10.82 5.34
C ALA A 26 8.11 10.63 5.78
N GLU A 27 8.96 11.65 5.63
CA GLU A 27 10.33 11.63 6.16
C GLU A 27 10.34 11.47 7.67
N LEU A 28 9.62 12.34 8.38
CA LEU A 28 9.49 12.29 9.84
C LEU A 28 8.92 10.96 10.34
N TYR A 29 7.98 10.37 9.58
CA TYR A 29 7.42 9.07 9.91
C TYR A 29 8.47 7.95 9.78
N ARG A 30 9.36 7.99 8.79
CA ARG A 30 10.49 7.05 8.65
C ARG A 30 11.50 7.22 9.78
N ASP A 31 11.73 8.46 10.22
CA ASP A 31 12.62 8.81 11.33
C ASP A 31 11.96 8.54 12.72
N GLU A 32 10.78 7.91 12.73
CA GLU A 32 9.98 7.59 13.93
C GLU A 32 9.48 8.81 14.72
N GLU A 33 9.58 10.01 14.17
CA GLU A 33 9.03 11.25 14.74
C GLU A 33 7.52 11.36 14.47
N TYR A 34 6.77 10.36 14.94
CA TYR A 34 5.37 10.14 14.56
C TYR A 34 4.42 11.27 14.95
N GLU A 35 4.61 11.88 16.12
CA GLU A 35 3.77 13.01 16.59
C GLU A 35 3.91 14.20 15.64
N THR A 36 5.14 14.52 15.24
CA THR A 36 5.42 15.62 14.29
C THR A 36 4.90 15.25 12.90
N ALA A 37 5.08 14.02 12.45
CA ALA A 37 4.57 13.53 11.16
C ALA A 37 3.06 13.71 11.04
N ILE A 38 2.29 13.38 12.10
CA ILE A 38 0.83 13.57 12.12
C ILE A 38 0.44 15.03 11.87
N GLU A 39 1.14 16.00 12.46
CA GLU A 39 0.83 17.42 12.26
C GLU A 39 1.07 17.84 10.81
N TYR A 40 2.17 17.39 10.18
CA TYR A 40 2.44 17.62 8.77
C TYR A 40 1.38 16.99 7.87
N TYR A 41 0.98 15.73 8.13
CA TYR A 41 -0.12 15.08 7.39
C TYR A 41 -1.46 15.80 7.57
N ARG A 42 -1.75 16.36 8.76
CA ARG A 42 -2.97 17.14 8.97
C ARG A 42 -2.99 18.42 8.15
N ILE A 43 -1.86 19.13 8.05
CA ILE A 43 -1.73 20.32 7.21
C ILE A 43 -1.97 19.93 5.75
N ALA A 44 -1.26 18.92 5.24
CA ALA A 44 -1.39 18.46 3.87
C ALA A 44 -2.82 18.01 3.55
N ALA A 45 -3.45 17.24 4.45
CA ALA A 45 -4.83 16.78 4.27
C ALA A 45 -5.84 17.96 4.27
N ALA A 46 -5.64 18.98 5.10
CA ALA A 46 -6.45 20.20 5.10
C ALA A 46 -6.30 20.99 3.78
N MET A 47 -5.15 20.89 3.12
CA MET A 47 -4.88 21.45 1.80
C MET A 47 -5.35 20.56 0.64
N GLY A 48 -6.00 19.42 0.93
CA GLY A 48 -6.58 18.52 -0.06
C GLY A 48 -5.69 17.36 -0.51
N ASN A 49 -4.52 17.15 0.12
CA ASN A 49 -3.66 16.01 -0.21
C ASN A 49 -4.31 14.69 0.22
N VAL A 50 -4.66 13.87 -0.76
CA VAL A 50 -5.36 12.60 -0.55
C VAL A 50 -4.47 11.54 0.12
N GLN A 51 -3.17 11.49 -0.25
CA GLN A 51 -2.23 10.56 0.36
C GLN A 51 -2.07 10.81 1.86
N SER A 52 -2.08 12.07 2.28
CA SER A 52 -2.03 12.44 3.70
C SER A 52 -3.22 11.94 4.49
N LEU A 53 -4.42 11.84 3.87
CA LEU A 53 -5.57 11.19 4.52
C LEU A 53 -5.28 9.70 4.79
N ALA A 54 -4.70 8.98 3.81
CA ALA A 54 -4.32 7.59 3.99
C ALA A 54 -3.23 7.45 5.08
N ASN A 55 -2.22 8.32 5.08
CA ASN A 55 -1.15 8.33 6.08
C ASN A 55 -1.69 8.58 7.51
N LEU A 56 -2.63 9.51 7.69
CA LEU A 56 -3.34 9.68 8.96
C LEU A 56 -4.11 8.41 9.35
N GLY A 57 -4.77 7.76 8.39
CA GLY A 57 -5.41 6.47 8.61
C GLY A 57 -4.43 5.43 9.16
N TYR A 58 -3.22 5.33 8.62
CA TYR A 58 -2.16 4.45 9.12
C TYR A 58 -1.69 4.84 10.53
N CYS A 59 -1.48 6.13 10.82
CA CYS A 59 -1.11 6.59 12.16
C CYS A 59 -2.11 6.12 13.22
N TYR A 60 -3.41 6.32 12.98
CA TYR A 60 -4.45 5.86 13.90
C TYR A 60 -4.63 4.35 13.94
N TYR A 61 -4.41 3.67 12.80
CA TYR A 61 -4.53 2.21 12.73
C TYR A 61 -3.48 1.49 13.56
N TYR A 62 -2.24 1.98 13.54
CA TYR A 62 -1.13 1.40 14.30
C TYR A 62 -0.91 2.06 15.66
N GLY A 63 -1.46 3.26 15.90
CA GLY A 63 -1.23 4.04 17.11
C GLY A 63 0.16 4.68 17.13
N ARG A 64 0.67 5.10 15.96
CA ARG A 64 1.96 5.77 15.82
C ARG A 64 1.79 7.27 15.98
N GLY A 65 2.44 7.87 16.99
CA GLY A 65 2.30 9.28 17.35
C GLY A 65 0.93 9.68 17.94
N CYS A 66 0.04 8.72 18.16
CA CYS A 66 -1.29 8.95 18.74
C CYS A 66 -1.85 7.69 19.38
N LYS A 67 -2.91 7.83 20.17
CA LYS A 67 -3.66 6.66 20.64
C LYS A 67 -4.29 5.93 19.46
N ARG A 68 -4.10 4.60 19.41
CA ARG A 68 -4.71 3.75 18.39
C ARG A 68 -6.23 3.89 18.41
N ASP A 69 -6.80 4.19 17.23
CA ASP A 69 -8.25 4.31 17.03
C ASP A 69 -8.63 3.76 15.65
N LEU A 70 -9.14 2.52 15.64
CA LEU A 70 -9.51 1.84 14.39
C LEU A 70 -10.77 2.45 13.72
N LYS A 71 -11.66 3.11 14.50
CA LYS A 71 -12.83 3.79 13.91
C LYS A 71 -12.41 5.06 13.19
N LEU A 72 -11.50 5.82 13.79
CA LEU A 72 -10.96 7.02 13.18
C LEU A 72 -10.08 6.66 11.97
N ALA A 73 -9.25 5.61 12.06
CA ALA A 73 -8.50 5.07 10.94
C ALA A 73 -9.42 4.71 9.75
N TYR A 74 -10.51 3.99 10.03
CA TYR A 74 -11.52 3.67 9.02
C TYR A 74 -12.10 4.93 8.35
N ALA A 75 -12.42 5.97 9.13
CA ALA A 75 -12.95 7.22 8.60
C ALA A 75 -11.96 7.88 7.63
N TYR A 76 -10.68 7.97 8.00
CA TYR A 76 -9.63 8.52 7.15
C TYR A 76 -9.42 7.70 5.87
N PHE A 77 -9.31 6.37 5.97
CA PHE A 77 -9.20 5.51 4.79
C PHE A 77 -10.43 5.64 3.88
N LYS A 78 -11.64 5.72 4.46
CA LYS A 78 -12.86 5.91 3.68
C LYS A 78 -12.89 7.26 2.96
N MET A 79 -12.35 8.32 3.57
CA MET A 79 -12.21 9.62 2.91
C MET A 79 -11.24 9.54 1.73
N ALA A 80 -10.05 8.95 1.92
CA ALA A 80 -9.05 8.78 0.86
C ALA A 80 -9.56 7.89 -0.29
N ALA A 81 -10.24 6.79 0.04
CA ALA A 81 -10.82 5.86 -0.93
C ALA A 81 -11.86 6.50 -1.87
N ARG A 82 -12.55 7.58 -1.46
CA ARG A 82 -13.46 8.35 -2.34
C ARG A 82 -12.74 8.97 -3.52
N PHE A 83 -11.43 9.20 -3.39
CA PHE A 83 -10.55 9.71 -4.43
C PHE A 83 -9.70 8.60 -5.05
N LYS A 84 -10.14 7.34 -4.93
CA LYS A 84 -9.46 6.16 -5.48
C LYS A 84 -8.01 5.97 -4.98
N ASN A 85 -7.69 6.44 -3.75
CA ASN A 85 -6.37 6.17 -3.18
C ASN A 85 -6.20 4.66 -2.94
N THR A 86 -5.23 4.08 -3.62
CA THR A 86 -5.00 2.62 -3.66
C THR A 86 -4.66 2.05 -2.27
N ASP A 87 -3.82 2.72 -1.49
CA ASP A 87 -3.48 2.31 -0.12
C ASP A 87 -4.72 2.24 0.77
N ALA A 88 -5.57 3.27 0.69
CA ALA A 88 -6.79 3.34 1.48
C ALA A 88 -7.81 2.26 1.05
N LEU A 89 -7.96 2.02 -0.24
CA LEU A 89 -8.82 0.96 -0.76
C LEU A 89 -8.36 -0.41 -0.27
N TYR A 90 -7.07 -0.72 -0.42
CA TYR A 90 -6.49 -1.97 0.08
C TYR A 90 -6.65 -2.11 1.59
N LYS A 91 -6.40 -1.03 2.35
CA LYS A 91 -6.54 -1.08 3.81
C LYS A 91 -8.00 -1.29 4.24
N LEU A 92 -8.97 -0.68 3.56
CA LEU A 92 -10.40 -0.95 3.79
C LEU A 92 -10.76 -2.40 3.51
N SER A 93 -10.24 -3.01 2.42
CA SER A 93 -10.38 -4.43 2.15
C SER A 93 -9.93 -5.26 3.34
N THR A 94 -8.69 -5.07 3.82
CA THR A 94 -8.15 -5.83 4.95
C THR A 94 -8.91 -5.56 6.27
N MET A 95 -9.46 -4.36 6.46
CA MET A 95 -10.27 -4.05 7.64
C MET A 95 -11.59 -4.82 7.63
N TYR A 96 -12.27 -4.92 6.50
CA TYR A 96 -13.51 -5.70 6.37
C TYR A 96 -13.26 -7.20 6.41
N GLU A 97 -12.19 -7.71 5.78
CA GLU A 97 -11.80 -9.12 5.80
C GLU A 97 -11.57 -9.64 7.23
N HIS A 98 -10.92 -8.82 8.06
CA HIS A 98 -10.55 -9.21 9.42
C HIS A 98 -11.45 -8.63 10.52
N GLY A 99 -12.46 -7.84 10.19
CA GLY A 99 -13.33 -7.18 11.16
C GLY A 99 -12.61 -6.14 12.04
N LYS A 100 -11.56 -5.48 11.52
CA LYS A 100 -10.75 -4.51 12.27
C LYS A 100 -11.38 -3.11 12.20
N GLY A 101 -12.01 -2.67 13.30
CA GLY A 101 -12.69 -1.37 13.39
C GLY A 101 -14.05 -1.31 12.69
N VAL A 102 -14.42 -2.34 11.96
CA VAL A 102 -15.69 -2.55 11.26
C VAL A 102 -16.18 -3.96 11.48
N LYS A 103 -17.47 -4.24 11.23
CA LYS A 103 -17.97 -5.61 11.20
C LYS A 103 -17.38 -6.33 9.99
N LYS A 104 -16.85 -7.55 10.19
CA LYS A 104 -16.36 -8.41 9.11
C LYS A 104 -17.41 -8.55 8.00
N ASN A 105 -16.97 -8.40 6.76
CA ASN A 105 -17.79 -8.60 5.57
C ASN A 105 -16.89 -8.90 4.36
N ASP A 106 -16.89 -10.16 3.92
CA ASP A 106 -16.02 -10.64 2.87
C ASP A 106 -16.41 -10.06 1.49
N GLU A 107 -17.70 -9.78 1.23
CA GLU A 107 -18.16 -9.16 -0.03
C GLU A 107 -17.66 -7.71 -0.15
N ILE A 108 -17.73 -6.94 0.95
CA ILE A 108 -17.21 -5.56 0.96
C ILE A 108 -15.68 -5.56 0.88
N ALA A 109 -15.02 -6.51 1.54
CA ALA A 109 -13.57 -6.67 1.45
C ALA A 109 -13.15 -6.92 0.00
N GLU A 110 -13.84 -7.83 -0.69
CA GLU A 110 -13.63 -8.12 -2.11
C GLU A 110 -13.83 -6.88 -2.98
N TYR A 111 -14.92 -6.18 -2.81
CA TYR A 111 -15.22 -4.97 -3.57
C TYR A 111 -14.08 -3.94 -3.46
N TYR A 112 -13.55 -3.70 -2.25
CA TYR A 112 -12.45 -2.77 -2.05
C TYR A 112 -11.13 -3.27 -2.63
N LEU A 113 -10.82 -4.59 -2.53
CA LEU A 113 -9.63 -5.17 -3.13
C LEU A 113 -9.66 -5.07 -4.66
N MET A 114 -10.79 -5.44 -5.28
CA MET A 114 -10.97 -5.32 -6.73
C MET A 114 -10.86 -3.87 -7.20
N THR A 115 -11.42 -2.92 -6.43
CA THR A 115 -11.31 -1.49 -6.76
C THR A 115 -9.87 -0.99 -6.64
N ALA A 116 -9.12 -1.45 -5.62
CA ALA A 116 -7.70 -1.14 -5.48
C ALA A 116 -6.90 -1.68 -6.66
N PHE A 117 -7.13 -2.94 -7.03
CA PHE A 117 -6.46 -3.56 -8.17
C PHE A 117 -6.79 -2.88 -9.51
N GLN A 118 -8.05 -2.53 -9.73
CA GLN A 118 -8.45 -1.77 -10.92
C GLN A 118 -7.74 -0.42 -11.01
N SER A 119 -7.54 0.27 -9.88
CA SER A 119 -6.81 1.54 -9.87
C SER A 119 -5.34 1.41 -10.28
N LEU A 120 -4.73 0.24 -10.08
CA LEU A 120 -3.36 -0.03 -10.54
C LEU A 120 -3.27 -0.14 -12.06
N ASN A 121 -4.31 -0.62 -12.74
CA ASN A 121 -4.30 -0.75 -14.20
C ASN A 121 -4.27 0.60 -14.93
N GLU A 122 -4.61 1.69 -14.23
CA GLU A 122 -4.51 3.06 -14.72
C GLU A 122 -3.08 3.64 -14.56
N LEU A 123 -2.18 2.93 -13.85
CA LEU A 123 -0.80 3.37 -13.56
C LEU A 123 0.21 2.72 -14.52
N PRO A 124 1.35 3.39 -14.79
CA PRO A 124 2.51 2.77 -15.44
C PRO A 124 3.03 1.58 -14.63
N ASP A 125 3.62 0.58 -15.27
CA ASP A 125 4.10 -0.64 -14.60
C ASP A 125 5.11 -0.34 -13.49
N THR A 126 6.00 0.63 -13.70
CA THR A 126 6.97 1.06 -12.67
C THR A 126 6.29 1.60 -11.41
N ALA A 127 5.13 2.26 -11.54
CA ALA A 127 4.39 2.78 -10.39
C ALA A 127 3.60 1.68 -9.66
N LYS A 128 3.30 0.55 -10.32
CA LYS A 128 2.64 -0.60 -9.69
C LYS A 128 3.50 -1.23 -8.61
N LEU A 129 4.84 -1.17 -8.74
CA LEU A 129 5.80 -1.66 -7.74
C LEU A 129 5.68 -0.94 -6.38
N GLU A 130 5.03 0.21 -6.32
CA GLU A 130 4.73 0.89 -5.06
C GLU A 130 3.60 0.23 -4.26
N TYR A 131 2.83 -0.69 -4.89
CA TYR A 131 1.65 -1.32 -4.30
C TYR A 131 1.74 -2.86 -4.24
N PRO A 132 2.87 -3.45 -3.78
CA PRO A 132 3.07 -4.90 -3.83
C PRO A 132 2.03 -5.69 -3.04
N SER A 133 1.48 -5.10 -1.97
CA SER A 133 0.46 -5.76 -1.15
C SER A 133 -0.87 -5.97 -1.88
N VAL A 134 -1.23 -5.10 -2.82
CA VAL A 134 -2.42 -5.27 -3.67
C VAL A 134 -2.17 -6.40 -4.68
N LEU A 135 -1.01 -6.38 -5.35
CA LEU A 135 -0.60 -7.42 -6.30
C LEU A 135 -0.55 -8.80 -5.63
N PHE A 136 0.04 -8.87 -4.44
CA PHE A 136 0.10 -10.09 -3.66
C PHE A 136 -1.28 -10.63 -3.27
N ALA A 137 -2.17 -9.75 -2.78
CA ALA A 137 -3.53 -10.15 -2.41
C ALA A 137 -4.31 -10.68 -3.63
N MET A 138 -4.17 -10.04 -4.78
CA MET A 138 -4.78 -10.49 -6.03
C MET A 138 -4.13 -11.77 -6.55
N GLY A 139 -2.81 -11.89 -6.51
CA GLY A 139 -2.08 -13.12 -6.88
C GLY A 139 -2.56 -14.34 -6.09
N LYS A 140 -2.76 -14.21 -4.77
CA LYS A 140 -3.35 -15.29 -3.95
C LYS A 140 -4.78 -15.65 -4.34
N ARG A 141 -5.59 -14.68 -4.80
CA ARG A 141 -6.93 -14.97 -5.29
C ARG A 141 -6.92 -15.74 -6.61
N PHE A 142 -6.10 -15.31 -7.56
CA PHE A 142 -5.95 -16.01 -8.83
C PHE A 142 -5.30 -17.39 -8.65
N LEU A 143 -4.41 -17.54 -7.66
CA LEU A 143 -3.89 -18.87 -7.30
C LEU A 143 -5.02 -19.80 -6.84
N ALA A 144 -5.93 -19.34 -6.01
CA ALA A 144 -7.07 -20.15 -5.58
C ALA A 144 -8.01 -20.50 -6.74
N ILE A 145 -8.20 -19.61 -7.72
CA ILE A 145 -8.95 -19.89 -8.96
C ILE A 145 -8.17 -20.90 -9.80
N GLY A 146 -6.87 -20.76 -9.95
CA GLY A 146 -6.01 -21.68 -10.68
C GLY A 146 -6.04 -23.11 -10.12
N GLU A 147 -6.17 -23.27 -8.80
CA GLU A 147 -6.35 -24.59 -8.17
C GLU A 147 -7.64 -25.30 -8.61
N GLU A 148 -8.67 -24.56 -9.05
CA GLU A 148 -9.93 -25.10 -9.56
C GLU A 148 -9.92 -25.29 -11.08
N GLU A 149 -9.31 -24.34 -11.83
CA GLU A 149 -9.36 -24.27 -13.29
C GLU A 149 -8.10 -24.84 -13.98
N GLY A 150 -7.00 -25.01 -13.23
CA GLY A 150 -5.72 -25.53 -13.74
C GLY A 150 -4.90 -24.49 -14.51
N ASP A 151 -5.24 -23.21 -14.41
CA ASP A 151 -4.51 -22.11 -15.03
C ASP A 151 -3.93 -21.17 -13.96
N TYR A 152 -2.61 -21.05 -13.93
CA TYR A 152 -1.88 -20.31 -12.94
C TYR A 152 -1.12 -19.08 -13.50
N GLU A 153 -1.19 -18.80 -14.81
CA GLU A 153 -0.42 -17.74 -15.47
C GLU A 153 -0.64 -16.37 -14.82
N VAL A 154 -1.89 -15.98 -14.62
CA VAL A 154 -2.21 -14.69 -13.99
C VAL A 154 -1.73 -14.64 -12.53
N ALA A 155 -1.88 -15.74 -11.80
CA ALA A 155 -1.41 -15.83 -10.42
C ALA A 155 0.11 -15.67 -10.35
N TYR A 156 0.85 -16.37 -11.21
CA TYR A 156 2.31 -16.30 -11.32
C TYR A 156 2.77 -14.87 -11.60
N THR A 157 2.23 -14.24 -12.65
CA THR A 157 2.59 -12.87 -13.04
C THR A 157 2.36 -11.85 -11.91
N LEU A 158 1.21 -11.95 -11.22
CA LEU A 158 0.91 -11.04 -10.11
C LEU A 158 1.81 -11.28 -8.89
N LEU A 159 2.14 -12.53 -8.59
CA LEU A 159 3.04 -12.89 -7.48
C LEU A 159 4.48 -12.45 -7.77
N ARG A 160 4.96 -12.60 -9.01
CA ARG A 160 6.28 -12.09 -9.43
C ARG A 160 6.34 -10.57 -9.33
N SER A 161 5.33 -9.86 -9.84
CA SER A 161 5.26 -8.41 -9.71
C SER A 161 5.17 -7.95 -8.24
N ALA A 162 4.50 -8.73 -7.38
CA ALA A 162 4.48 -8.45 -5.94
C ALA A 162 5.86 -8.67 -5.29
N GLN A 163 6.59 -9.72 -5.68
CA GLN A 163 7.95 -9.98 -5.24
C GLN A 163 8.86 -8.79 -5.57
N GLU A 164 8.91 -8.38 -6.84
CA GLU A 164 9.71 -7.24 -7.30
C GLU A 164 9.36 -5.96 -6.54
N GLY A 165 8.07 -5.70 -6.32
CA GLY A 165 7.62 -4.54 -5.56
C GLY A 165 8.04 -4.59 -4.09
N TYR A 166 8.02 -5.75 -3.43
CA TYR A 166 8.52 -5.89 -2.06
C TYR A 166 10.04 -5.71 -1.98
N GLU A 167 10.79 -6.28 -2.92
CA GLU A 167 12.25 -6.09 -3.03
C GLU A 167 12.60 -4.61 -3.22
N PHE A 168 11.88 -3.92 -4.12
CA PHE A 168 12.03 -2.49 -4.34
C PHE A 168 11.77 -1.69 -3.05
N GLN A 169 10.67 -1.94 -2.35
CA GLN A 169 10.32 -1.25 -1.11
C GLN A 169 11.32 -1.52 0.02
N ILE A 170 11.82 -2.75 0.15
CA ILE A 170 12.87 -3.11 1.11
C ILE A 170 14.16 -2.37 0.78
N GLY A 171 14.53 -2.27 -0.49
CA GLY A 171 15.66 -1.47 -0.96
C GLY A 171 15.54 0.02 -0.61
N GLN A 172 14.31 0.55 -0.48
CA GLN A 172 14.02 1.90 0.00
C GLN A 172 13.98 2.02 1.54
N GLY A 173 14.32 0.96 2.27
CA GLY A 173 14.35 0.95 3.74
C GLY A 173 13.04 0.51 4.41
N CYS A 174 12.08 -0.03 3.66
CA CYS A 174 10.79 -0.50 4.21
C CYS A 174 10.87 -1.95 4.70
N HIS A 175 11.75 -2.25 5.67
CA HIS A 175 12.05 -3.61 6.16
C HIS A 175 10.83 -4.39 6.73
N TYR A 176 9.73 -3.73 7.03
CA TYR A 176 8.50 -4.41 7.46
C TYR A 176 7.87 -5.29 6.37
N TYR A 177 8.32 -5.18 5.11
CA TYR A 177 7.88 -6.04 4.02
C TYR A 177 8.65 -7.37 3.90
N GLU A 178 9.76 -7.57 4.61
CA GLU A 178 10.58 -8.79 4.54
C GLU A 178 9.77 -10.08 4.76
N LYS A 179 8.82 -10.03 5.71
CA LYS A 179 7.94 -11.18 5.97
C LYS A 179 7.00 -11.49 4.80
N MET A 180 6.48 -10.46 4.13
CA MET A 180 5.60 -10.61 2.97
C MET A 180 6.38 -11.10 1.76
N LEU A 181 7.61 -10.62 1.58
CA LEU A 181 8.52 -11.12 0.55
C LEU A 181 8.77 -12.62 0.75
N ALA A 182 9.14 -13.06 1.95
CA ALA A 182 9.33 -14.47 2.24
C ALA A 182 8.07 -15.33 1.98
N GLU A 183 6.88 -14.80 2.26
CA GLU A 183 5.61 -15.50 1.95
C GLU A 183 5.38 -15.63 0.44
N VAL A 184 5.68 -14.59 -0.35
CA VAL A 184 5.59 -14.65 -1.82
C VAL A 184 6.56 -15.68 -2.39
N GLU A 185 7.82 -15.62 -1.97
CA GLU A 185 8.86 -16.56 -2.43
C GLU A 185 8.51 -18.02 -2.12
N GLU A 186 7.90 -18.28 -0.96
CA GLU A 186 7.45 -19.62 -0.61
C GLU A 186 6.28 -20.10 -1.48
N ILE A 187 5.37 -19.18 -1.84
CA ILE A 187 4.27 -19.52 -2.74
C ILE A 187 4.79 -19.81 -4.15
N LEU A 188 5.73 -19.01 -4.65
CA LEU A 188 6.30 -19.17 -5.98
C LEU A 188 7.11 -20.46 -6.16
N LYS A 189 7.55 -21.12 -5.08
CA LYS A 189 8.24 -22.44 -5.12
C LYS A 189 7.30 -23.64 -5.25
N ARG A 190 5.98 -23.42 -5.37
CA ARG A 190 5.02 -24.53 -5.52
C ARG A 190 5.14 -25.17 -6.92
N ASP A 191 5.00 -26.48 -6.99
CA ASP A 191 5.11 -27.29 -8.23
C ASP A 191 4.20 -26.77 -9.36
N CYS A 192 3.08 -26.12 -9.04
CA CYS A 192 2.18 -25.54 -10.04
C CYS A 192 2.81 -24.40 -10.86
N PHE A 193 3.94 -23.87 -10.42
CA PHE A 193 4.67 -22.81 -11.09
C PHE A 193 5.96 -23.30 -11.79
N ASP A 194 6.32 -24.57 -11.69
CA ASP A 194 7.59 -25.09 -12.23
C ASP A 194 7.78 -24.77 -13.72
N SER A 195 6.70 -24.83 -14.51
CA SER A 195 6.75 -24.53 -15.95
C SER A 195 6.99 -23.05 -16.29
N TYR A 196 6.75 -22.15 -15.35
CA TYR A 196 6.93 -20.70 -15.57
C TYR A 196 8.35 -20.22 -15.21
N TRP A 197 9.13 -20.98 -14.42
CA TRP A 197 10.51 -20.65 -14.09
C TRP A 197 11.46 -20.74 -15.28
N ASP A 198 11.23 -21.72 -16.17
CA ASP A 198 12.10 -21.97 -17.31
C ASP A 198 12.03 -20.85 -18.37
N GLU A 199 10.91 -20.10 -18.43
CA GLU A 199 10.73 -18.99 -19.37
C GLU A 199 11.49 -17.72 -18.92
N ASP A 200 11.61 -17.46 -17.62
CA ASP A 200 12.31 -16.29 -17.06
C ASP A 200 13.85 -16.41 -17.21
N GLU A 201 14.41 -17.63 -17.25
CA GLU A 201 15.87 -17.83 -17.42
C GLU A 201 16.34 -17.57 -18.87
N ASP A 202 15.49 -17.78 -19.87
CA ASP A 202 15.84 -17.59 -21.28
C ASP A 202 15.92 -16.11 -21.69
N GLU A 203 15.17 -15.20 -21.05
CA GLU A 203 15.23 -13.76 -21.33
C GLU A 203 16.49 -13.07 -20.75
N SER A 204 17.16 -13.66 -19.75
CA SER A 204 18.35 -13.09 -19.12
C SER A 204 19.63 -13.20 -19.97
N PHE A 205 19.61 -14.00 -21.07
CA PHE A 205 20.75 -14.21 -21.96
C PHE A 205 20.71 -13.36 -23.24
N LEU A 206 19.72 -12.50 -23.44
CA LEU A 206 19.55 -11.69 -24.66
C LEU A 206 19.84 -10.18 -24.49
N ASN A 207 20.44 -9.74 -23.36
CA ASN A 207 20.89 -8.35 -23.19
C ASN A 207 22.38 -8.25 -22.94
#